data_2e5f876a71dd9747f3208183d1dcc7d7
#
_entry.id   2e5f876a71dd9747f3208183d1dcc7d7
#
_cell.length_a   1.000
_cell.length_b   1.000
_cell.length_c   1.000
_cell.angle_alpha   90.00
_cell.angle_beta   90.00
_cell.angle_gamma   90.00
#
_symmetry.space_group_name_H-M   'P 1'
#
loop_
_entity.id
_entity.type
_entity.pdbx_description
1 polymer ?
#
loop_
_entity_poly.entity_id
_entity_poly.type
_entity_poly.pdbx_seq_one_letter_code
_entity_poly.pdbx_strand_id
1 'polypeptide(L)'
;MGVKDSKAKEYLSDNRRFSEICNYMLFGGAKIIKPQDLKECDSTEVLSIFGIDRKQIIRQKWRDLLKSVSVKYTGNMYIVLIGIEAQTDVHYAMPVKTMMYDALNYGDQVNEAKKRHQKNKDYKSSEEFLSGFTQDDKLTPVITITLYLGTSKWDGPRSLIEMMPQMDERIFPLINDYKINLLNPLELTDFSMLCA
;
A
#
# COMPACT_ATOMS: atom_id res chain seq x y z
N MET A 1 -15.09 9.83 11.38
CA MET A 1 -15.22 8.53 10.68
C MET A 1 -16.72 8.24 10.54
N GLY A 2 -17.23 8.23 9.34
CA GLY A 2 -18.67 8.05 9.11
C GLY A 2 -19.11 6.59 9.31
N VAL A 3 -20.40 6.37 9.59
CA VAL A 3 -20.99 5.03 9.75
C VAL A 3 -20.77 4.16 8.50
N LYS A 4 -20.72 4.76 7.32
CA LYS A 4 -20.43 4.07 6.04
C LYS A 4 -19.01 3.53 5.98
N ASP A 5 -18.01 4.29 6.45
CA ASP A 5 -16.60 3.87 6.46
C ASP A 5 -16.38 2.68 7.40
N SER A 6 -17.08 2.68 8.55
CA SER A 6 -17.01 1.57 9.52
C SER A 6 -17.55 0.26 8.92
N LYS A 7 -18.69 0.33 8.20
CA LYS A 7 -19.30 -0.85 7.56
C LYS A 7 -18.44 -1.37 6.39
N ALA A 8 -17.88 -0.47 5.58
CA ALA A 8 -16.98 -0.86 4.50
C ALA A 8 -15.74 -1.59 5.05
N LYS A 9 -15.18 -1.09 6.14
CA LYS A 9 -14.03 -1.70 6.81
C LYS A 9 -14.37 -3.08 7.39
N GLU A 10 -15.51 -3.22 8.07
CA GLU A 10 -15.98 -4.51 8.59
C GLU A 10 -16.18 -5.51 7.44
N TYR A 11 -16.80 -5.08 6.35
CA TYR A 11 -16.99 -5.90 5.15
C TYR A 11 -15.67 -6.39 4.56
N LEU A 12 -14.67 -5.52 4.46
CA LEU A 12 -13.36 -5.80 3.87
C LEU A 12 -12.41 -6.54 4.82
N SER A 13 -12.71 -6.61 6.11
CA SER A 13 -11.91 -7.38 7.08
C SER A 13 -11.99 -8.88 6.83
N ASP A 14 -13.07 -9.35 6.20
CA ASP A 14 -13.21 -10.75 5.78
C ASP A 14 -12.15 -11.13 4.74
N ASN A 15 -11.37 -12.17 5.04
CA ASN A 15 -10.26 -12.61 4.20
C ASN A 15 -10.72 -13.12 2.82
N ARG A 16 -11.94 -13.64 2.68
CA ARG A 16 -12.46 -14.08 1.38
C ARG A 16 -12.62 -12.87 0.46
N ARG A 17 -13.34 -11.85 0.93
CA ARG A 17 -13.59 -10.61 0.18
C ARG A 17 -12.29 -9.87 -0.13
N PHE A 18 -11.39 -9.80 0.83
CA PHE A 18 -10.07 -9.21 0.63
C PHE A 18 -9.30 -9.94 -0.46
N SER A 19 -9.27 -11.29 -0.42
CA SER A 19 -8.58 -12.09 -1.44
C SER A 19 -9.19 -11.96 -2.83
N GLU A 20 -10.52 -11.85 -2.94
CA GLU A 20 -11.22 -11.63 -4.21
C GLU A 20 -10.84 -10.29 -4.85
N ILE A 21 -10.83 -9.21 -4.07
CA ILE A 21 -10.38 -7.89 -4.53
C ILE A 21 -8.92 -7.95 -5.01
N CYS A 22 -8.04 -8.57 -4.22
CA CYS A 22 -6.64 -8.72 -4.61
C CYS A 22 -6.47 -9.55 -5.88
N ASN A 23 -7.16 -10.67 -5.98
CA ASN A 23 -7.12 -11.53 -7.18
C ASN A 23 -7.63 -10.80 -8.43
N TYR A 24 -8.70 -10.04 -8.28
CA TYR A 24 -9.21 -9.23 -9.38
C TYR A 24 -8.19 -8.20 -9.86
N MET A 25 -7.67 -7.40 -8.92
CA MET A 25 -6.78 -6.27 -9.24
C MET A 25 -5.39 -6.70 -9.72
N LEU A 26 -4.82 -7.73 -9.10
CA LEU A 26 -3.44 -8.12 -9.35
C LEU A 26 -3.30 -9.25 -10.36
N PHE A 27 -4.32 -10.08 -10.50
CA PHE A 27 -4.25 -11.32 -11.29
C PHE A 27 -5.39 -11.49 -12.29
N GLY A 28 -6.14 -10.41 -12.58
CA GLY A 28 -7.24 -10.45 -13.55
C GLY A 28 -8.34 -11.46 -13.19
N GLY A 29 -8.59 -11.67 -11.90
CA GLY A 29 -9.59 -12.62 -11.37
C GLY A 29 -9.07 -14.05 -11.16
N ALA A 30 -7.84 -14.37 -11.55
CA ALA A 30 -7.26 -15.68 -11.25
C ALA A 30 -7.10 -15.88 -9.73
N LYS A 31 -7.59 -17.02 -9.19
CA LYS A 31 -7.59 -17.31 -7.74
C LYS A 31 -6.20 -17.72 -7.22
N ILE A 32 -5.26 -16.79 -7.24
CA ILE A 32 -3.87 -16.99 -6.81
C ILE A 32 -3.75 -16.82 -5.28
N ILE A 33 -4.37 -15.76 -4.74
CA ILE A 33 -4.39 -15.48 -3.30
C ILE A 33 -5.58 -16.19 -2.70
N LYS A 34 -5.34 -17.05 -1.70
CA LYS A 34 -6.39 -17.72 -0.95
C LYS A 34 -6.61 -17.02 0.39
N PRO A 35 -7.83 -17.06 0.98
CA PRO A 35 -8.12 -16.41 2.25
C PRO A 35 -7.19 -16.79 3.40
N GLN A 36 -6.72 -18.05 3.43
CA GLN A 36 -5.79 -18.54 4.46
C GLN A 36 -4.35 -18.03 4.30
N ASP A 37 -3.98 -17.50 3.13
CA ASP A 37 -2.65 -16.95 2.87
C ASP A 37 -2.50 -15.51 3.38
N LEU A 38 -3.60 -14.91 3.83
CA LEU A 38 -3.70 -13.55 4.34
C LEU A 38 -3.47 -13.52 5.85
N LYS A 39 -2.57 -12.63 6.29
CA LYS A 39 -2.34 -12.33 7.70
C LYS A 39 -2.54 -10.83 7.93
N GLU A 40 -3.27 -10.48 8.97
CA GLU A 40 -3.43 -9.08 9.36
C GLU A 40 -2.10 -8.49 9.80
N CYS A 41 -1.86 -7.24 9.38
CA CYS A 41 -0.74 -6.43 9.81
C CYS A 41 -1.27 -5.22 10.58
N ASP A 42 -0.46 -4.68 11.47
CA ASP A 42 -0.79 -3.40 12.11
C ASP A 42 -0.76 -2.30 11.05
N SER A 43 -1.90 -1.64 10.86
CA SER A 43 -2.03 -0.49 9.97
C SER A 43 -1.66 0.83 10.64
N THR A 44 -1.16 0.77 11.88
CA THR A 44 -0.65 1.94 12.62
C THR A 44 0.79 2.17 12.20
N GLU A 45 1.01 3.15 11.36
CA GLU A 45 2.33 3.50 10.86
C GLU A 45 2.95 4.59 11.75
N VAL A 46 4.24 4.43 12.06
CA VAL A 46 4.98 5.33 12.93
C VAL A 46 5.86 6.22 12.07
N LEU A 47 5.58 7.52 12.05
CA LEU A 47 6.43 8.53 11.41
C LEU A 47 7.76 8.67 12.15
N SER A 48 8.71 7.79 11.89
CA SER A 48 10.08 7.87 12.39
C SER A 48 11.08 7.61 11.25
N ILE A 49 10.99 8.42 10.21
CA ILE A 49 11.85 8.26 9.04
C ILE A 49 13.08 9.15 9.20
N PHE A 50 14.27 8.55 9.09
CA PHE A 50 15.56 9.24 8.90
C PHE A 50 15.88 10.38 9.89
N GLY A 51 15.71 10.18 11.20
CA GLY A 51 16.25 11.09 12.21
C GLY A 51 15.32 12.21 12.68
N ILE A 52 14.04 12.15 12.35
CA ILE A 52 13.03 13.05 12.94
C ILE A 52 12.82 12.65 14.40
N ASP A 53 12.96 13.64 15.30
CA ASP A 53 12.94 13.45 16.75
C ASP A 53 11.71 12.70 17.25
N ARG A 54 11.92 11.64 18.03
CA ARG A 54 10.91 10.73 18.58
C ARG A 54 9.79 11.39 19.42
N LYS A 55 9.94 12.66 19.76
CA LYS A 55 8.98 13.38 20.62
C LYS A 55 7.68 13.77 19.94
N GLN A 56 7.58 13.66 18.61
CA GLN A 56 6.37 13.98 17.84
C GLN A 56 5.83 12.80 17.01
N ILE A 57 6.08 11.56 17.44
CA ILE A 57 5.52 10.40 16.77
C ILE A 57 4.03 10.31 17.07
N ILE A 58 3.24 10.84 16.18
CA ILE A 58 1.79 10.63 16.18
C ILE A 58 1.56 9.24 15.57
N ARG A 59 1.23 8.26 16.41
CA ARG A 59 0.68 6.99 15.95
C ARG A 59 -0.71 7.27 15.41
N GLN A 60 -0.84 7.36 14.11
CA GLN A 60 -2.11 7.55 13.46
C GLN A 60 -2.39 6.32 12.59
N LYS A 61 -3.61 5.80 12.67
CA LYS A 61 -4.06 4.74 11.78
C LYS A 61 -4.35 5.36 10.43
N TRP A 62 -3.48 5.10 9.45
CA TRP A 62 -3.53 5.74 8.13
C TRP A 62 -4.35 4.96 7.11
N ARG A 63 -4.38 3.62 7.25
CA ARG A 63 -5.10 2.73 6.32
C ARG A 63 -6.26 2.05 7.00
N ASP A 64 -7.28 1.73 6.20
CA ASP A 64 -8.40 0.94 6.70
C ASP A 64 -7.98 -0.49 7.01
N LEU A 65 -7.28 -1.13 6.09
CA LEU A 65 -6.81 -2.50 6.23
C LEU A 65 -5.43 -2.67 5.59
N LEU A 66 -4.56 -3.43 6.27
CA LEU A 66 -3.27 -3.85 5.77
C LEU A 66 -3.09 -5.35 6.07
N LYS A 67 -2.81 -6.15 5.04
CA LYS A 67 -2.55 -7.58 5.20
C LYS A 67 -1.29 -7.98 4.46
N SER A 68 -0.53 -8.90 5.06
CA SER A 68 0.55 -9.59 4.35
C SER A 68 -0.01 -10.82 3.65
N VAL A 69 0.47 -11.09 2.47
CA VAL A 69 0.10 -12.27 1.69
C VAL A 69 1.34 -12.96 1.16
N SER A 70 1.37 -14.29 1.28
CA SER A 70 2.39 -15.11 0.65
C SER A 70 1.94 -15.49 -0.76
N VAL A 71 2.69 -15.05 -1.76
CA VAL A 71 2.40 -15.32 -3.18
C VAL A 71 3.45 -16.29 -3.71
N LYS A 72 3.00 -17.32 -4.43
CA LYS A 72 3.87 -18.26 -5.11
C LYS A 72 4.01 -17.87 -6.59
N TYR A 73 5.25 -17.63 -7.02
CA TYR A 73 5.55 -17.29 -8.42
C TYR A 73 6.77 -18.08 -8.91
N THR A 74 6.66 -18.76 -10.03
CA THR A 74 7.74 -19.54 -10.66
C THR A 74 8.51 -20.46 -9.69
N GLY A 75 7.77 -21.09 -8.76
CA GLY A 75 8.39 -21.98 -7.75
C GLY A 75 8.91 -21.29 -6.49
N ASN A 76 9.07 -19.96 -6.50
CA ASN A 76 9.48 -19.17 -5.34
C ASN A 76 8.28 -18.61 -4.59
N MET A 77 8.42 -18.50 -3.27
CA MET A 77 7.45 -17.78 -2.43
C MET A 77 8.02 -16.41 -2.06
N TYR A 78 7.21 -15.39 -2.19
CA TYR A 78 7.53 -14.05 -1.72
C TYR A 78 6.34 -13.46 -0.96
N ILE A 79 6.62 -12.49 -0.11
CA ILE A 79 5.60 -11.78 0.67
C ILE A 79 5.29 -10.46 -0.02
N VAL A 80 4.02 -10.06 -0.02
CA VAL A 80 3.56 -8.74 -0.46
C VAL A 80 2.68 -8.16 0.66
N LEU A 81 2.86 -6.90 0.96
CA LEU A 81 1.95 -6.15 1.81
C LEU A 81 0.88 -5.50 0.94
N ILE A 82 -0.39 -5.80 1.21
CA ILE A 82 -1.50 -5.24 0.46
C ILE A 82 -2.38 -4.44 1.40
N GLY A 83 -2.52 -3.15 1.11
CA GLY A 83 -3.44 -2.26 1.77
C GLY A 83 -4.71 -2.03 0.95
N ILE A 84 -5.87 -1.97 1.61
CA ILE A 84 -7.12 -1.49 0.98
C ILE A 84 -7.55 -0.25 1.71
N GLU A 85 -7.82 0.79 0.94
CA GLU A 85 -8.37 2.07 1.38
C GLU A 85 -9.74 2.25 0.76
N ALA A 86 -10.81 2.15 1.56
CA ALA A 86 -12.17 2.33 1.10
C ALA A 86 -12.55 3.81 1.07
N GLN A 87 -13.12 4.27 -0.04
CA GLN A 87 -13.57 5.65 -0.23
C GLN A 87 -15.04 5.65 -0.67
N THR A 88 -15.89 6.39 0.04
CA THR A 88 -17.29 6.62 -0.36
C THR A 88 -17.47 7.89 -1.18
N ASP A 89 -16.51 8.80 -1.06
CA ASP A 89 -16.46 10.06 -1.79
C ASP A 89 -15.12 10.17 -2.54
N VAL A 90 -15.10 10.95 -3.63
CA VAL A 90 -13.88 11.19 -4.38
C VAL A 90 -12.89 11.99 -3.53
N HIS A 91 -11.69 11.47 -3.39
CA HIS A 91 -10.62 12.13 -2.66
C HIS A 91 -9.58 12.68 -3.65
N TYR A 92 -9.65 13.99 -3.93
CA TYR A 92 -8.83 14.64 -4.96
C TYR A 92 -7.32 14.62 -4.70
N ALA A 93 -6.88 14.32 -3.49
CA ALA A 93 -5.46 14.12 -3.16
C ALA A 93 -5.10 12.63 -2.96
N MET A 94 -5.86 11.70 -3.57
CA MET A 94 -5.66 10.27 -3.37
C MET A 94 -4.27 9.77 -3.78
N PRO A 95 -3.66 10.21 -4.89
CA PRO A 95 -2.29 9.82 -5.24
C PRO A 95 -1.27 10.16 -4.15
N VAL A 96 -1.36 11.36 -3.57
CA VAL A 96 -0.47 11.75 -2.46
C VAL A 96 -0.73 10.92 -1.21
N LYS A 97 -2.00 10.68 -0.88
CA LYS A 97 -2.40 9.89 0.29
C LYS A 97 -1.85 8.46 0.21
N THR A 98 -2.03 7.78 -0.92
CA THR A 98 -1.51 6.41 -1.11
C THR A 98 0.01 6.36 -1.17
N MET A 99 0.65 7.34 -1.83
CA MET A 99 2.11 7.47 -1.85
C MET A 99 2.69 7.58 -0.43
N MET A 100 2.06 8.39 0.43
CA MET A 100 2.49 8.52 1.83
C MET A 100 2.37 7.20 2.59
N TYR A 101 1.30 6.45 2.39
CA TYR A 101 1.13 5.15 3.06
C TYR A 101 2.22 4.16 2.67
N ASP A 102 2.52 4.05 1.39
CA ASP A 102 3.53 3.13 0.91
C ASP A 102 4.92 3.57 1.34
N ALA A 103 5.22 4.88 1.29
CA ALA A 103 6.49 5.43 1.76
C ALA A 103 6.72 5.19 3.25
N LEU A 104 5.70 5.38 4.09
CA LEU A 104 5.79 5.10 5.53
C LEU A 104 6.08 3.62 5.79
N ASN A 105 5.42 2.73 5.07
CA ASN A 105 5.63 1.30 5.21
C ASN A 105 7.05 0.88 4.80
N TYR A 106 7.58 1.42 3.70
CA TYR A 106 8.98 1.20 3.33
C TYR A 106 9.95 1.78 4.36
N GLY A 107 9.65 2.96 4.91
CA GLY A 107 10.44 3.56 5.98
C GLY A 107 10.51 2.68 7.23
N ASP A 108 9.38 2.08 7.62
CA ASP A 108 9.33 1.16 8.76
C ASP A 108 10.14 -0.11 8.50
N GLN A 109 10.09 -0.67 7.29
CA GLN A 109 10.91 -1.82 6.91
C GLN A 109 12.41 -1.51 7.03
N VAL A 110 12.86 -0.33 6.57
CA VAL A 110 14.25 0.12 6.74
C VAL A 110 14.61 0.27 8.22
N ASN A 111 13.73 0.86 9.02
CA ASN A 111 13.95 1.01 10.46
C ASN A 111 14.04 -0.34 11.19
N GLU A 112 13.22 -1.32 10.80
CA GLU A 112 13.27 -2.67 11.36
C GLU A 112 14.57 -3.39 10.96
N ALA A 113 15.00 -3.27 9.71
CA ALA A 113 16.30 -3.78 9.26
C ALA A 113 17.44 -3.18 10.10
N LYS A 114 17.43 -1.85 10.26
CA LYS A 114 18.40 -1.15 11.09
C LYS A 114 18.47 -1.67 12.53
N LYS A 115 17.31 -1.82 13.18
CA LYS A 115 17.23 -2.37 14.55
C LYS A 115 17.77 -3.80 14.62
N ARG A 116 17.45 -4.63 13.63
CA ARG A 116 17.92 -6.02 13.53
C ARG A 116 19.44 -6.07 13.42
N HIS A 117 20.04 -5.30 12.50
CA HIS A 117 21.48 -5.25 12.30
C HIS A 117 22.22 -4.65 13.50
N GLN A 118 21.67 -3.60 14.13
CA GLN A 118 22.26 -3.05 15.36
C GLN A 118 22.27 -4.07 16.51
N LYS A 119 21.22 -4.86 16.65
CA LYS A 119 21.14 -5.93 17.67
C LYS A 119 22.14 -7.04 17.36
N ASN A 120 22.27 -7.44 16.10
CA ASN A 120 23.13 -8.53 15.67
C ASN A 120 24.61 -8.10 15.55
N LYS A 121 24.89 -6.78 15.43
CA LYS A 121 26.20 -6.21 15.18
C LYS A 121 26.88 -6.77 13.92
N ASP A 122 26.10 -6.91 12.84
CA ASP A 122 26.50 -7.64 11.62
C ASP A 122 26.71 -6.77 10.39
N TYR A 123 26.83 -5.44 10.57
CA TYR A 123 27.26 -4.54 9.48
C TYR A 123 28.67 -4.86 9.02
N LYS A 124 28.87 -4.90 7.71
CA LYS A 124 30.16 -5.23 7.08
C LYS A 124 30.93 -3.99 6.66
N SER A 125 30.31 -2.82 6.60
CA SER A 125 30.93 -1.57 6.15
C SER A 125 30.39 -0.34 6.88
N SER A 126 31.09 0.80 6.75
CA SER A 126 30.63 2.10 7.29
C SER A 126 29.37 2.61 6.61
N GLU A 127 29.19 2.33 5.32
CA GLU A 127 28.04 2.72 4.53
C GLU A 127 26.78 1.97 4.99
N GLU A 128 26.90 0.67 5.27
CA GLU A 128 25.81 -0.13 5.85
C GLU A 128 25.46 0.37 7.25
N PHE A 129 26.46 0.67 8.07
CA PHE A 129 26.23 1.24 9.41
C PHE A 129 25.51 2.60 9.33
N LEU A 130 25.92 3.47 8.42
CA LEU A 130 25.34 4.80 8.24
C LEU A 130 23.88 4.73 7.76
N SER A 131 23.61 3.92 6.74
CA SER A 131 22.28 3.74 6.18
C SER A 131 21.37 2.92 7.10
N GLY A 132 21.93 1.99 7.86
CA GLY A 132 21.21 0.99 8.64
C GLY A 132 20.60 -0.13 7.77
N PHE A 133 21.01 -0.20 6.50
CA PHE A 133 20.48 -1.15 5.51
C PHE A 133 21.66 -1.74 4.73
N THR A 134 21.71 -3.07 4.59
CA THR A 134 22.80 -3.77 3.92
C THR A 134 22.50 -4.01 2.44
N GLN A 135 23.50 -4.36 1.65
CA GLN A 135 23.30 -4.71 0.24
C GLN A 135 22.44 -5.96 0.05
N ASP A 136 22.42 -6.84 1.05
CA ASP A 136 21.67 -8.10 1.01
C ASP A 136 20.19 -7.91 1.44
N ASP A 137 19.87 -6.81 2.14
CA ASP A 137 18.49 -6.52 2.53
C ASP A 137 17.60 -6.28 1.32
N LYS A 138 16.36 -6.73 1.43
CA LYS A 138 15.31 -6.52 0.42
C LYS A 138 14.06 -6.00 1.10
N LEU A 139 13.41 -5.07 0.44
CA LEU A 139 12.12 -4.58 0.88
C LEU A 139 11.01 -5.53 0.42
N THR A 140 10.03 -5.72 1.29
CA THR A 140 8.77 -6.36 0.93
C THR A 140 7.95 -5.39 0.10
N PRO A 141 7.48 -5.77 -1.10
CA PRO A 141 6.63 -4.91 -1.91
C PRO A 141 5.37 -4.49 -1.17
N VAL A 142 4.98 -3.22 -1.32
CA VAL A 142 3.76 -2.65 -0.76
C VAL A 142 2.85 -2.24 -1.91
N ILE A 143 1.58 -2.68 -1.85
CA ILE A 143 0.56 -2.34 -2.85
C ILE A 143 -0.64 -1.76 -2.11
N THR A 144 -1.04 -0.54 -2.43
CA THR A 144 -2.28 0.05 -1.92
C THR A 144 -3.34 0.03 -3.01
N ILE A 145 -4.50 -0.59 -2.72
CA ILE A 145 -5.69 -0.59 -3.57
C ILE A 145 -6.66 0.47 -3.01
N THR A 146 -7.07 1.40 -3.85
CA THR A 146 -8.15 2.34 -3.55
C THR A 146 -9.45 1.76 -4.04
N LEU A 147 -10.32 1.33 -3.11
CA LEU A 147 -11.65 0.83 -3.42
C LEU A 147 -12.66 1.96 -3.31
N TYR A 148 -13.20 2.39 -4.44
CA TYR A 148 -14.21 3.44 -4.47
C TYR A 148 -15.61 2.85 -4.45
N LEU A 149 -16.35 3.15 -3.39
CA LEU A 149 -17.72 2.67 -3.14
C LEU A 149 -18.78 3.77 -3.31
N GLY A 150 -18.40 4.89 -3.92
CA GLY A 150 -19.33 5.98 -4.23
C GLY A 150 -20.31 5.62 -5.33
N THR A 151 -21.40 6.36 -5.40
CA THR A 151 -22.46 6.18 -6.42
C THR A 151 -22.26 7.02 -7.68
N SER A 152 -21.32 7.96 -7.65
CA SER A 152 -20.91 8.79 -8.78
C SER A 152 -19.67 8.18 -9.46
N LYS A 153 -19.42 8.62 -10.70
CA LYS A 153 -18.19 8.27 -11.38
C LYS A 153 -17.00 8.90 -10.65
N TRP A 154 -15.85 8.19 -10.60
CA TRP A 154 -14.62 8.78 -10.12
C TRP A 154 -14.11 9.84 -11.11
N ASP A 155 -13.99 11.08 -10.65
CA ASP A 155 -13.48 12.22 -11.41
C ASP A 155 -12.20 12.83 -10.81
N GLY A 156 -11.65 12.21 -9.76
CA GLY A 156 -10.40 12.63 -9.14
C GLY A 156 -9.17 12.16 -9.92
N PRO A 157 -7.99 12.73 -9.61
CA PRO A 157 -6.74 12.32 -10.23
C PRO A 157 -6.40 10.87 -9.93
N ARG A 158 -5.83 10.17 -10.92
CA ARG A 158 -5.36 8.78 -10.81
C ARG A 158 -3.84 8.69 -10.68
N SER A 159 -3.13 9.80 -10.88
CA SER A 159 -1.69 9.85 -10.73
C SER A 159 -1.23 11.19 -10.14
N LEU A 160 0.00 11.21 -9.64
CA LEU A 160 0.60 12.43 -9.11
C LEU A 160 0.80 13.48 -10.20
N ILE A 161 1.14 13.07 -11.43
CA ILE A 161 1.32 13.97 -12.56
C ILE A 161 0.01 14.67 -12.92
N GLU A 162 -1.13 13.99 -12.84
CA GLU A 162 -2.44 14.60 -13.10
C GLU A 162 -2.79 15.73 -12.10
N MET A 163 -2.10 15.79 -10.97
CA MET A 163 -2.28 16.85 -9.95
C MET A 163 -1.36 18.06 -10.20
N MET A 164 -0.46 17.99 -11.17
CA MET A 164 0.53 19.02 -11.43
C MET A 164 0.05 20.04 -12.47
N PRO A 165 0.54 21.28 -12.42
CA PRO A 165 0.26 22.26 -13.47
C PRO A 165 0.92 21.83 -14.78
N GLN A 166 0.46 22.44 -15.90
CA GLN A 166 1.17 22.30 -17.16
C GLN A 166 2.59 22.83 -17.02
N MET A 167 3.58 22.03 -17.43
CA MET A 167 4.99 22.33 -17.29
C MET A 167 5.79 21.94 -18.53
N ASP A 168 7.05 22.34 -18.58
CA ASP A 168 7.98 22.04 -19.66
C ASP A 168 8.18 20.50 -19.77
N GLU A 169 8.09 19.98 -21.01
CA GLU A 169 8.21 18.55 -21.30
C GLU A 169 9.56 17.95 -20.85
N ARG A 170 10.60 18.77 -20.72
CA ARG A 170 11.93 18.34 -20.23
C ARG A 170 11.93 18.02 -18.74
N ILE A 171 10.96 18.52 -17.97
CA ILE A 171 10.84 18.28 -16.54
C ILE A 171 10.12 16.96 -16.26
N PHE A 172 9.16 16.57 -17.09
CA PHE A 172 8.36 15.34 -16.88
C PHE A 172 9.18 14.08 -16.62
N PRO A 173 10.26 13.78 -17.37
CA PRO A 173 11.06 12.58 -17.14
C PRO A 173 11.79 12.55 -15.80
N LEU A 174 11.91 13.70 -15.12
CA LEU A 174 12.56 13.82 -13.81
C LEU A 174 11.60 13.64 -12.64
N ILE A 175 10.29 13.57 -12.92
CA ILE A 175 9.25 13.40 -11.90
C ILE A 175 8.91 11.92 -11.80
N ASN A 176 9.04 11.36 -10.59
CA ASN A 176 8.53 10.04 -10.31
C ASN A 176 7.00 10.12 -10.18
N ASP A 177 6.28 9.60 -11.16
CA ASP A 177 4.83 9.52 -11.10
C ASP A 177 4.40 8.43 -10.11
N TYR A 178 3.37 8.72 -9.34
CA TYR A 178 2.76 7.77 -8.43
C TYR A 178 1.30 7.56 -8.82
N LYS A 179 0.99 6.37 -9.32
CA LYS A 179 -0.36 5.98 -9.77
C LYS A 179 -1.11 5.25 -8.68
N ILE A 180 -2.40 5.54 -8.53
CA ILE A 180 -3.27 4.76 -7.65
C ILE A 180 -3.78 3.50 -8.35
N ASN A 181 -3.93 2.42 -7.58
CA ASN A 181 -4.61 1.21 -8.02
C ASN A 181 -6.09 1.37 -7.68
N LEU A 182 -6.83 2.08 -8.52
CA LEU A 182 -8.25 2.37 -8.30
C LEU A 182 -9.11 1.19 -8.75
N LEU A 183 -9.91 0.66 -7.84
CA LEU A 183 -11.01 -0.26 -8.12
C LEU A 183 -12.33 0.49 -7.92
N ASN A 184 -13.00 0.76 -9.02
CA ASN A 184 -14.35 1.32 -9.02
C ASN A 184 -15.33 0.28 -9.52
N PRO A 185 -16.17 -0.32 -8.66
CA PRO A 185 -17.12 -1.34 -9.07
C PRO A 185 -18.10 -0.87 -10.15
N LEU A 186 -18.40 0.43 -10.24
CA LEU A 186 -19.29 0.98 -11.28
C LEU A 186 -18.63 1.00 -12.68
N GLU A 187 -17.32 0.89 -12.76
CA GLU A 187 -16.58 0.85 -14.03
C GLU A 187 -16.32 -0.60 -14.50
N LEU A 188 -16.75 -1.60 -13.71
CA LEU A 188 -16.55 -3.01 -14.06
C LEU A 188 -17.59 -3.45 -15.09
N THR A 189 -17.13 -4.06 -16.16
CA THR A 189 -18.02 -4.62 -17.21
C THR A 189 -18.59 -5.98 -16.80
N ASP A 190 -17.96 -6.67 -15.86
CA ASP A 190 -18.37 -7.98 -15.36
C ASP A 190 -18.22 -8.09 -13.84
N PHE A 191 -19.34 -8.00 -13.14
CA PHE A 191 -19.42 -8.15 -11.68
C PHE A 191 -19.25 -9.59 -11.21
N SER A 192 -19.41 -10.58 -12.08
CA SER A 192 -19.36 -12.01 -11.72
C SER A 192 -17.99 -12.41 -11.20
N MET A 193 -16.94 -11.71 -11.61
CA MET A 193 -15.57 -11.93 -11.15
C MET A 193 -15.29 -11.54 -9.70
N LEU A 194 -16.15 -10.70 -9.09
CA LEU A 194 -16.02 -10.30 -7.69
C LEU A 194 -16.93 -11.11 -6.75
N CYS A 195 -17.84 -11.93 -7.29
CA CYS A 195 -18.84 -12.67 -6.52
C CYS A 195 -18.69 -14.20 -6.69
N ALA A 196 -17.65 -14.69 -7.36
CA ALA A 196 -17.38 -16.10 -7.58
C ALA A 196 -16.40 -16.65 -6.54
#